data_f14418561e461d22fac9ee97d547a1fa
#
_entry.id   f14418561e461d22fac9ee97d547a1fa
#
_cell.length_a   1.000
_cell.length_b   1.000
_cell.length_c   1.000
_cell.angle_alpha   90.00
_cell.angle_beta   90.00
_cell.angle_gamma   90.00
#
_symmetry.space_group_name_H-M   'P 1'
#
loop_
_entity.id
_entity.type
_entity.pdbx_description
1 polymer ?
#
loop_
_entity_poly.entity_id
_entity_poly.type
_entity_poly.pdbx_seq_one_letter_code
_entity_poly.pdbx_strand_id
1 'polypeptide(L)'
;MALFAPTVSGILLLLWLTAPSRACTCVPPHPQTAFCNSEVGECAHLAHTLPALVSLSVQLGARGCPPLEQDAPDIRFIYTPAMESVCGYFHRSQNRSEEFLIAGQLSNGHLHITTCSFVAPWNSMSSAQRRGFTKTYAAGCEECTVFPCSSIPCKLQSDTHCLWTDQLLTGSDKGFQSRHLACLPREPGMCTWQSLRPR
;
A
#
# COMPACT_ATOMS: atom_id res chain seq x y z
N MET A 1 11.34 -59.09 4.50
CA MET A 1 10.61 -57.91 4.99
C MET A 1 11.46 -56.64 4.75
N ALA A 2 11.62 -56.19 3.51
CA ALA A 2 12.46 -55.03 3.20
C ALA A 2 11.98 -54.20 1.96
N LEU A 3 10.68 -54.19 1.65
CA LEU A 3 10.12 -53.52 0.48
C LEU A 3 9.31 -52.23 0.78
N PHE A 4 9.19 -51.82 2.06
CA PHE A 4 8.39 -50.67 2.44
C PHE A 4 9.17 -49.37 2.72
N ALA A 5 10.51 -49.41 2.84
CA ALA A 5 11.32 -48.27 3.19
C ALA A 5 11.45 -47.21 2.10
N PRO A 6 11.59 -47.53 0.78
CA PRO A 6 11.76 -46.52 -0.26
C PRO A 6 10.50 -45.73 -0.59
N THR A 7 9.31 -46.30 -0.39
CA THR A 7 8.03 -45.63 -0.69
C THR A 7 7.69 -44.54 0.32
N VAL A 8 7.94 -44.78 1.61
CA VAL A 8 7.72 -43.78 2.67
C VAL A 8 8.66 -42.58 2.52
N SER A 9 9.92 -42.83 2.15
CA SER A 9 10.90 -41.76 1.91
C SER A 9 10.53 -40.89 0.71
N GLY A 10 10.01 -41.52 -0.36
CA GLY A 10 9.54 -40.79 -1.56
C GLY A 10 8.32 -39.92 -1.29
N ILE A 11 7.37 -40.37 -0.47
CA ILE A 11 6.17 -39.59 -0.09
C ILE A 11 6.56 -38.41 0.81
N LEU A 12 7.46 -38.60 1.76
CA LEU A 12 7.98 -37.53 2.61
C LEU A 12 8.71 -36.44 1.77
N LEU A 13 9.49 -36.85 0.79
CA LEU A 13 10.17 -35.90 -0.12
C LEU A 13 9.18 -35.10 -0.96
N LEU A 14 8.12 -35.71 -1.46
CA LEU A 14 7.06 -35.04 -2.20
C LEU A 14 6.26 -34.06 -1.35
N LEU A 15 6.03 -34.34 -0.07
CA LEU A 15 5.36 -33.44 0.85
C LEU A 15 6.19 -32.19 1.17
N TRP A 16 7.52 -32.29 1.14
CA TRP A 16 8.41 -31.13 1.31
C TRP A 16 8.43 -30.20 0.07
N LEU A 17 8.10 -30.72 -1.09
CA LEU A 17 8.05 -29.94 -2.35
C LEU A 17 6.73 -29.19 -2.53
N THR A 18 5.71 -29.46 -1.71
CA THR A 18 4.40 -28.78 -1.73
C THR A 18 4.31 -27.61 -0.76
N ALA A 19 5.44 -27.03 -0.32
CA ALA A 19 5.40 -25.75 0.39
C ALA A 19 4.62 -24.75 -0.45
N PRO A 20 3.56 -24.10 0.09
CA PRO A 20 2.78 -23.15 -0.67
C PRO A 20 3.72 -22.03 -1.14
N SER A 21 3.98 -22.00 -2.42
CA SER A 21 4.71 -20.90 -3.03
C SER A 21 3.86 -19.63 -2.86
N ARG A 22 4.25 -18.76 -1.96
CA ARG A 22 3.67 -17.40 -1.91
C ARG A 22 4.16 -16.66 -3.15
N ALA A 23 3.39 -16.72 -4.20
CA ALA A 23 3.74 -16.14 -5.49
C ALA A 23 3.80 -14.61 -5.46
N CYS A 24 3.16 -13.98 -4.47
CA CYS A 24 3.17 -12.54 -4.30
C CYS A 24 3.53 -12.17 -2.86
N THR A 25 4.65 -11.48 -2.68
CA THR A 25 5.09 -10.90 -1.41
C THR A 25 5.24 -9.40 -1.58
N CYS A 26 4.48 -8.62 -0.80
CA CYS A 26 4.61 -7.18 -0.73
C CYS A 26 5.10 -6.77 0.65
N VAL A 27 6.02 -5.84 0.68
CA VAL A 27 6.26 -5.02 1.87
C VAL A 27 5.36 -3.79 1.73
N PRO A 28 4.37 -3.60 2.61
CA PRO A 28 3.52 -2.42 2.55
C PRO A 28 4.37 -1.15 2.57
N PRO A 29 4.20 -0.23 1.62
CA PRO A 29 4.96 1.00 1.59
C PRO A 29 4.50 1.95 2.69
N HIS A 30 5.39 2.86 3.11
CA HIS A 30 4.97 4.01 3.90
C HIS A 30 3.88 4.79 3.15
N PRO A 31 2.85 5.34 3.82
CA PRO A 31 1.77 6.07 3.15
C PRO A 31 2.24 7.16 2.18
N GLN A 32 3.29 7.91 2.52
CA GLN A 32 3.88 8.89 1.61
C GLN A 32 4.52 8.24 0.38
N THR A 33 5.24 7.13 0.54
CA THR A 33 5.80 6.39 -0.60
C THR A 33 4.69 5.88 -1.52
N ALA A 34 3.60 5.38 -0.93
CA ALA A 34 2.44 4.97 -1.71
C ALA A 34 1.82 6.13 -2.49
N PHE A 35 1.71 7.30 -1.86
CA PHE A 35 1.24 8.53 -2.50
C PHE A 35 2.15 8.95 -3.66
N CYS A 36 3.46 9.07 -3.41
CA CYS A 36 4.42 9.54 -4.40
C CYS A 36 4.60 8.58 -5.59
N ASN A 37 4.40 7.28 -5.38
CA ASN A 37 4.52 6.26 -6.42
C ASN A 37 3.20 6.00 -7.16
N SER A 38 2.12 6.68 -6.80
CA SER A 38 0.81 6.52 -7.43
C SER A 38 0.54 7.68 -8.37
N GLU A 39 0.01 7.39 -9.54
CA GLU A 39 -0.40 8.43 -10.50
C GLU A 39 -1.77 9.00 -10.12
N VAL A 40 -2.59 8.19 -9.44
CA VAL A 40 -3.92 8.59 -8.98
C VAL A 40 -4.17 8.07 -7.57
N GLY A 41 -4.63 8.95 -6.70
CA GLY A 41 -5.22 8.61 -5.41
C GLY A 41 -6.70 8.95 -5.41
N GLU A 42 -7.55 7.95 -5.23
CA GLU A 42 -9.01 8.10 -5.26
C GLU A 42 -9.65 7.65 -3.96
N CYS A 43 -10.67 8.40 -3.55
CA CYS A 43 -11.56 7.98 -2.48
C CYS A 43 -12.82 7.35 -3.06
N ALA A 44 -13.05 6.11 -2.70
CA ALA A 44 -14.09 5.31 -3.33
C ALA A 44 -14.85 4.42 -2.35
N HIS A 45 -16.12 4.16 -2.67
CA HIS A 45 -16.86 3.05 -2.10
C HIS A 45 -16.62 1.79 -2.94
N LEU A 46 -16.13 0.74 -2.30
CA LEU A 46 -15.87 -0.53 -2.97
C LEU A 46 -17.13 -1.41 -2.90
N ALA A 47 -17.85 -1.56 -4.01
CA ALA A 47 -19.15 -2.22 -4.01
C ALA A 47 -19.12 -3.74 -4.24
N HIS A 48 -18.33 -4.27 -5.16
CA HIS A 48 -18.25 -5.71 -5.46
C HIS A 48 -16.98 -6.10 -6.20
N THR A 49 -16.48 -7.33 -5.93
CA THR A 49 -15.50 -8.03 -6.75
C THR A 49 -16.24 -8.97 -7.72
N LEU A 50 -16.06 -8.81 -9.01
CA LEU A 50 -16.53 -9.74 -10.03
C LEU A 50 -15.43 -10.76 -10.38
N PRO A 51 -15.75 -12.07 -10.53
CA PRO A 51 -14.74 -13.12 -10.64
C PRO A 51 -14.16 -13.27 -12.05
N ALA A 52 -13.66 -12.29 -12.70
CA ALA A 52 -12.81 -12.44 -13.91
C ALA A 52 -12.21 -11.09 -14.37
N LEU A 53 -12.72 -10.02 -13.89
CA LEU A 53 -12.20 -8.66 -13.95
C LEU A 53 -12.66 -8.07 -12.63
N VAL A 54 -11.77 -7.84 -11.69
CA VAL A 54 -12.17 -7.17 -10.46
C VAL A 54 -12.51 -5.74 -10.84
N SER A 55 -13.77 -5.58 -11.25
CA SER A 55 -14.40 -4.31 -11.46
C SER A 55 -14.99 -3.90 -10.13
N LEU A 56 -14.30 -3.03 -9.44
CA LEU A 56 -14.86 -2.36 -8.28
C LEU A 56 -15.68 -1.19 -8.82
N SER A 57 -17.00 -1.21 -8.64
CA SER A 57 -17.78 -0.02 -8.95
C SER A 57 -17.44 1.07 -7.95
N VAL A 58 -16.88 2.14 -8.46
CA VAL A 58 -16.47 3.31 -7.69
C VAL A 58 -17.61 4.31 -7.73
N GLN A 59 -18.17 4.67 -6.58
CA GLN A 59 -19.00 5.86 -6.47
C GLN A 59 -18.11 7.02 -5.99
N LEU A 60 -17.68 7.84 -6.94
CA LEU A 60 -16.96 9.08 -6.67
C LEU A 60 -17.87 10.06 -5.92
N GLY A 61 -17.34 10.70 -4.91
CA GLY A 61 -18.07 11.75 -4.18
C GLY A 61 -18.55 11.35 -2.80
N ALA A 62 -17.77 10.59 -2.07
CA ALA A 62 -18.04 10.28 -0.67
C ALA A 62 -17.96 11.55 0.20
N ARG A 63 -18.89 11.69 1.13
CA ARG A 63 -19.07 12.90 1.96
C ARG A 63 -17.91 13.26 2.90
N GLY A 64 -16.83 12.54 2.93
CA GLY A 64 -15.73 12.74 3.87
C GLY A 64 -14.34 12.89 3.26
N CYS A 65 -14.17 12.54 2.00
CA CYS A 65 -12.89 12.57 1.32
C CYS A 65 -12.91 13.64 0.21
N PRO A 66 -12.08 14.68 0.28
CA PRO A 66 -12.00 15.66 -0.79
C PRO A 66 -11.41 15.03 -2.06
N PRO A 67 -11.76 15.52 -3.25
CA PRO A 67 -11.08 15.13 -4.47
C PRO A 67 -9.59 15.44 -4.32
N LEU A 68 -8.74 14.45 -4.59
CA LEU A 68 -7.30 14.61 -4.48
C LEU A 68 -6.73 15.39 -5.67
N GLU A 69 -7.45 15.39 -6.79
CA GLU A 69 -7.08 16.14 -7.99
C GLU A 69 -8.34 16.69 -8.66
N GLN A 70 -8.31 17.96 -9.09
CA GLN A 70 -9.49 18.64 -9.67
C GLN A 70 -9.85 18.12 -11.07
N ASP A 71 -8.90 17.50 -11.79
CA ASP A 71 -9.03 16.99 -13.15
C ASP A 71 -8.94 15.44 -13.20
N ALA A 72 -9.25 14.76 -12.10
CA ALA A 72 -9.22 13.30 -12.06
C ALA A 72 -10.19 12.71 -13.11
N PRO A 73 -9.76 11.71 -13.89
CA PRO A 73 -10.63 11.05 -14.86
C PRO A 73 -11.82 10.41 -14.15
N ASP A 74 -12.99 10.32 -14.81
CA ASP A 74 -14.19 9.63 -14.29
C ASP A 74 -13.90 8.12 -14.15
N ILE A 75 -13.23 7.76 -13.07
CA ILE A 75 -12.84 6.37 -12.77
C ILE A 75 -14.04 5.64 -12.18
N ARG A 76 -14.69 4.82 -12.99
CA ARG A 76 -15.82 3.98 -12.55
C ARG A 76 -15.39 2.58 -12.13
N PHE A 77 -14.23 2.15 -12.58
CA PHE A 77 -13.74 0.79 -12.36
C PHE A 77 -12.26 0.79 -11.98
N ILE A 78 -11.94 -0.06 -11.04
CA ILE A 78 -10.57 -0.34 -10.63
C ILE A 78 -10.22 -1.75 -11.08
N TYR A 79 -9.10 -1.91 -11.73
CA TYR A 79 -8.64 -3.18 -12.26
C TYR A 79 -7.57 -3.79 -11.38
N THR A 80 -7.63 -5.10 -11.18
CA THR A 80 -6.62 -5.87 -10.47
C THR A 80 -6.51 -7.27 -11.08
N PRO A 81 -5.35 -7.95 -10.99
CA PRO A 81 -5.23 -9.32 -11.43
C PRO A 81 -6.28 -10.24 -10.80
N ALA A 82 -6.78 -11.22 -11.56
CA ALA A 82 -7.85 -12.10 -11.13
C ALA A 82 -7.47 -13.12 -10.04
N MET A 83 -6.17 -13.33 -9.78
CA MET A 83 -5.69 -14.33 -8.83
C MET A 83 -4.72 -13.70 -7.80
N GLU A 84 -4.81 -14.16 -6.55
CA GLU A 84 -3.86 -13.77 -5.49
C GLU A 84 -2.42 -14.14 -5.83
N SER A 85 -2.22 -15.22 -6.57
CA SER A 85 -0.89 -15.68 -6.99
C SER A 85 -0.15 -14.70 -7.91
N VAL A 86 -0.87 -13.82 -8.57
CA VAL A 86 -0.34 -12.74 -9.42
C VAL A 86 -0.64 -11.36 -8.83
N CYS A 87 -0.67 -11.25 -7.52
CA CYS A 87 -0.91 -10.03 -6.76
C CYS A 87 -2.29 -9.39 -6.95
N GLY A 88 -3.32 -10.16 -7.24
CA GLY A 88 -4.68 -9.65 -7.28
C GLY A 88 -5.13 -9.13 -5.92
N TYR A 89 -5.80 -7.98 -5.91
CA TYR A 89 -6.40 -7.42 -4.72
C TYR A 89 -7.81 -7.97 -4.53
N PHE A 90 -8.08 -8.53 -3.36
CA PHE A 90 -9.40 -9.04 -2.99
C PHE A 90 -10.00 -8.22 -1.86
N HIS A 91 -11.06 -7.52 -2.18
CA HIS A 91 -11.79 -6.74 -1.19
C HIS A 91 -12.62 -7.65 -0.28
N ARG A 92 -12.34 -7.61 1.03
CA ARG A 92 -12.98 -8.49 2.01
C ARG A 92 -14.03 -7.80 2.88
N SER A 93 -14.15 -6.45 2.81
CA SER A 93 -15.16 -5.74 3.60
C SER A 93 -16.56 -6.03 3.05
N GLN A 94 -17.49 -6.33 3.96
CA GLN A 94 -18.90 -6.49 3.63
C GLN A 94 -19.69 -5.16 3.76
N ASN A 95 -19.04 -4.13 4.31
CA ASN A 95 -19.66 -2.82 4.51
C ASN A 95 -19.56 -1.99 3.23
N ARG A 96 -20.64 -1.97 2.45
CA ARG A 96 -20.74 -1.22 1.19
C ARG A 96 -20.73 0.30 1.36
N SER A 97 -20.96 0.79 2.57
CA SER A 97 -20.95 2.23 2.89
C SER A 97 -19.58 2.70 3.38
N GLU A 98 -18.57 1.81 3.42
CA GLU A 98 -17.25 2.17 3.86
C GLU A 98 -16.47 2.83 2.72
N GLU A 99 -15.90 4.00 3.02
CA GLU A 99 -15.07 4.76 2.10
C GLU A 99 -13.61 4.31 2.22
N PHE A 100 -12.95 4.11 1.08
CA PHE A 100 -11.55 3.71 1.02
C PHE A 100 -10.74 4.77 0.28
N LEU A 101 -9.56 5.08 0.80
CA LEU A 101 -8.51 5.71 0.01
C LEU A 101 -7.75 4.63 -0.74
N ILE A 102 -7.63 4.81 -2.03
CA ILE A 102 -6.99 3.87 -2.95
C ILE A 102 -5.93 4.63 -3.73
N ALA A 103 -4.68 4.18 -3.65
CA ALA A 103 -3.58 4.72 -4.41
C ALA A 103 -3.10 3.65 -5.41
N GLY A 104 -3.12 3.96 -6.70
CA GLY A 104 -2.81 3.02 -7.78
C GLY A 104 -2.16 3.68 -8.98
N GLN A 105 -2.00 2.88 -10.04
CA GLN A 105 -1.38 3.29 -11.30
C GLN A 105 -2.45 3.51 -12.37
N LEU A 106 -2.35 4.60 -13.12
CA LEU A 106 -3.23 4.86 -14.26
C LEU A 106 -2.59 4.25 -15.52
N SER A 107 -3.30 3.35 -16.17
CA SER A 107 -2.87 2.77 -17.44
C SER A 107 -4.03 2.73 -18.43
N ASN A 108 -3.86 3.32 -19.60
CA ASN A 108 -4.90 3.42 -20.64
C ASN A 108 -6.23 4.00 -20.13
N GLY A 109 -6.20 4.96 -19.22
CA GLY A 109 -7.40 5.57 -18.62
C GLY A 109 -8.08 4.71 -17.56
N HIS A 110 -7.46 3.62 -17.13
CA HIS A 110 -7.98 2.73 -16.10
C HIS A 110 -7.07 2.71 -14.86
N LEU A 111 -7.67 2.76 -13.67
CA LEU A 111 -6.94 2.64 -12.41
C LEU A 111 -6.63 1.16 -12.14
N HIS A 112 -5.36 0.86 -12.01
CA HIS A 112 -4.86 -0.47 -11.68
C HIS A 112 -4.31 -0.52 -10.27
N ILE A 113 -4.71 -1.55 -9.53
CA ILE A 113 -4.19 -1.86 -8.20
C ILE A 113 -3.77 -3.32 -8.09
N THR A 114 -2.93 -3.59 -7.13
CA THR A 114 -2.54 -4.93 -6.71
C THR A 114 -2.69 -5.07 -5.21
N THR A 115 -2.47 -6.25 -4.67
CA THR A 115 -2.39 -6.44 -3.22
C THR A 115 -1.25 -5.64 -2.57
N CYS A 116 -0.31 -5.11 -3.38
CA CYS A 116 0.78 -4.23 -2.94
C CYS A 116 0.42 -2.73 -2.95
N SER A 117 -0.73 -2.37 -3.52
CA SER A 117 -1.21 -1.00 -3.56
C SER A 117 -1.71 -0.54 -2.20
N PHE A 118 -1.67 0.76 -1.95
CA PHE A 118 -2.22 1.31 -0.72
C PHE A 118 -3.74 1.39 -0.83
N VAL A 119 -4.41 0.56 -0.04
CA VAL A 119 -5.88 0.58 0.09
C VAL A 119 -6.21 0.58 1.57
N ALA A 120 -6.83 1.64 2.05
CA ALA A 120 -7.16 1.79 3.46
C ALA A 120 -8.54 2.42 3.67
N PRO A 121 -9.34 1.93 4.62
CA PRO A 121 -10.58 2.58 5.00
C PRO A 121 -10.31 4.02 5.46
N TRP A 122 -11.01 5.00 4.87
CA TRP A 122 -10.82 6.41 5.19
C TRP A 122 -10.96 6.69 6.68
N ASN A 123 -11.94 6.06 7.32
CA ASN A 123 -12.20 6.23 8.75
C ASN A 123 -11.14 5.60 9.66
N SER A 124 -10.37 4.63 9.17
CA SER A 124 -9.27 4.01 9.93
C SER A 124 -7.97 4.82 9.88
N MET A 125 -7.87 5.76 8.95
CA MET A 125 -6.71 6.62 8.80
C MET A 125 -6.66 7.69 9.89
N SER A 126 -5.47 8.00 10.38
CA SER A 126 -5.27 9.13 11.29
C SER A 126 -5.57 10.47 10.59
N SER A 127 -5.93 11.50 11.35
CA SER A 127 -6.10 12.85 10.80
C SER A 127 -4.81 13.37 10.11
N ALA A 128 -3.66 12.96 10.62
CA ALA A 128 -2.36 13.27 10.04
C ALA A 128 -2.17 12.59 8.68
N GLN A 129 -2.47 11.29 8.55
CA GLN A 129 -2.42 10.59 7.27
C GLN A 129 -3.35 11.21 6.24
N ARG A 130 -4.61 11.49 6.60
CA ARG A 130 -5.57 12.16 5.70
C ARG A 130 -5.02 13.51 5.21
N ARG A 131 -4.42 14.32 6.11
CA ARG A 131 -3.74 15.57 5.73
C ARG A 131 -2.55 15.32 4.82
N GLY A 132 -1.79 14.26 5.07
CA GLY A 132 -0.67 13.84 4.23
C GLY A 132 -1.12 13.65 2.79
N PHE A 133 -2.10 12.81 2.57
CA PHE A 133 -2.65 12.52 1.24
C PHE A 133 -3.30 13.71 0.56
N THR A 134 -3.96 14.59 1.31
CA THR A 134 -4.70 15.71 0.71
C THR A 134 -3.86 16.98 0.49
N LYS A 135 -2.72 17.14 1.19
CA LYS A 135 -2.01 18.43 1.21
C LYS A 135 -0.49 18.34 1.27
N THR A 136 0.07 17.35 1.98
CA THR A 136 1.44 17.52 2.45
C THR A 136 2.43 16.58 1.81
N TYR A 137 2.07 15.33 1.48
CA TYR A 137 3.00 14.36 0.93
C TYR A 137 3.61 14.81 -0.41
N ALA A 138 2.84 15.48 -1.23
CA ALA A 138 3.30 16.00 -2.53
C ALA A 138 4.59 16.83 -2.42
N ALA A 139 4.73 17.64 -1.36
CA ALA A 139 5.90 18.48 -1.15
C ALA A 139 7.21 17.70 -0.93
N GLY A 140 7.12 16.41 -0.60
CA GLY A 140 8.30 15.56 -0.41
C GLY A 140 8.58 14.59 -1.55
N CYS A 141 7.70 14.50 -2.56
CA CYS A 141 7.81 13.43 -3.57
C CYS A 141 9.01 13.58 -4.50
N GLU A 142 9.41 14.81 -4.83
CA GLU A 142 10.49 15.07 -5.80
C GLU A 142 11.89 14.94 -5.16
N GLU A 143 12.04 15.37 -3.92
CA GLU A 143 13.36 15.49 -3.28
C GLU A 143 13.60 14.42 -2.21
N CYS A 144 12.56 13.94 -1.54
CA CYS A 144 12.69 13.14 -0.34
C CYS A 144 12.31 11.68 -0.56
N THR A 145 13.09 10.79 0.03
CA THR A 145 12.83 9.35 -0.03
C THR A 145 12.61 8.79 1.38
N VAL A 146 11.50 8.10 1.57
CA VAL A 146 11.28 7.29 2.77
C VAL A 146 12.02 5.96 2.60
N PHE A 147 13.06 5.75 3.38
CA PHE A 147 13.91 4.57 3.31
C PHE A 147 13.55 3.56 4.42
N PRO A 148 13.04 2.37 4.08
CA PRO A 148 12.65 1.39 5.08
C PRO A 148 13.86 0.74 5.74
N CYS A 149 13.85 0.71 7.07
CA CYS A 149 14.81 0.00 7.89
C CYS A 149 14.26 -1.37 8.28
N SER A 150 14.84 -2.44 7.76
CA SER A 150 14.45 -3.83 8.06
C SER A 150 15.38 -4.53 9.05
N SER A 151 16.59 -3.97 9.29
CA SER A 151 17.62 -4.57 10.14
C SER A 151 18.56 -3.52 10.73
N ILE A 152 19.29 -3.90 11.77
CA ILE A 152 20.33 -3.07 12.38
C ILE A 152 21.71 -3.61 11.94
N PRO A 153 22.66 -2.72 11.60
CA PRO A 153 22.60 -1.26 11.60
C PRO A 153 21.84 -0.70 10.39
N CYS A 154 20.96 0.29 10.65
CA CYS A 154 20.29 1.05 9.61
C CYS A 154 20.94 2.45 9.53
N LYS A 155 21.58 2.74 8.40
CA LYS A 155 22.32 3.99 8.19
C LYS A 155 21.67 4.82 7.10
N LEU A 156 21.65 6.14 7.29
CA LEU A 156 21.33 7.07 6.21
C LEU A 156 22.33 6.90 5.06
N GLN A 157 21.82 6.76 3.85
CA GLN A 157 22.60 6.66 2.63
C GLN A 157 22.68 8.02 1.89
N SER A 158 21.78 8.94 2.22
CA SER A 158 21.70 10.27 1.66
C SER A 158 21.00 11.20 2.67
N ASP A 159 21.32 12.50 2.61
CA ASP A 159 20.64 13.54 3.39
C ASP A 159 19.19 13.75 2.95
N THR A 160 18.81 13.24 1.77
CA THR A 160 17.42 13.24 1.27
C THR A 160 16.59 12.06 1.78
N HIS A 161 17.19 11.14 2.55
CA HIS A 161 16.48 9.98 3.07
C HIS A 161 15.96 10.22 4.49
N CYS A 162 14.72 9.79 4.74
CA CYS A 162 14.16 9.65 6.08
C CYS A 162 14.06 8.16 6.43
N LEU A 163 14.74 7.72 7.48
CA LEU A 163 14.72 6.31 7.89
C LEU A 163 13.36 5.95 8.49
N TRP A 164 12.65 5.00 7.86
CA TRP A 164 11.40 4.47 8.37
C TRP A 164 11.66 3.22 9.23
N THR A 165 11.47 3.34 10.52
CA THR A 165 11.83 2.34 11.53
C THR A 165 10.62 1.67 12.19
N ASP A 166 9.39 1.99 11.79
CA ASP A 166 8.19 1.45 12.42
C ASP A 166 8.21 -0.09 12.48
N GLN A 167 8.49 -0.75 11.34
CA GLN A 167 8.56 -2.21 11.26
C GLN A 167 9.65 -2.77 12.17
N LEU A 168 10.80 -2.12 12.22
CA LEU A 168 11.94 -2.55 13.04
C LEU A 168 11.65 -2.44 14.54
N LEU A 169 11.00 -1.36 14.95
CA LEU A 169 10.77 -1.04 16.38
C LEU A 169 9.49 -1.67 16.94
N THR A 170 8.47 -1.85 16.11
CA THR A 170 7.14 -2.28 16.57
C THR A 170 6.65 -3.58 15.93
N GLY A 171 7.39 -4.14 14.98
CA GLY A 171 6.96 -5.29 14.18
C GLY A 171 5.77 -4.98 13.26
N SER A 172 5.46 -3.70 13.03
CA SER A 172 4.31 -3.26 12.24
C SER A 172 4.66 -2.09 11.34
N ASP A 173 4.16 -2.12 10.11
CA ASP A 173 4.19 -1.02 9.15
C ASP A 173 3.26 0.15 9.53
N LYS A 174 2.41 -0.05 10.56
CA LYS A 174 1.43 0.95 11.03
C LYS A 174 1.86 1.63 12.33
N GLY A 175 3.15 1.93 12.46
CA GLY A 175 3.73 2.58 13.63
C GLY A 175 3.52 4.11 13.67
N PHE A 176 4.32 4.78 14.47
CA PHE A 176 4.18 6.22 14.71
C PHE A 176 4.54 7.05 13.47
N GLN A 177 5.62 6.68 12.77
CA GLN A 177 6.06 7.42 11.58
C GLN A 177 5.01 7.34 10.47
N SER A 178 4.53 6.15 10.16
CA SER A 178 3.48 5.96 9.16
C SER A 178 2.19 6.72 9.45
N ARG A 179 1.86 6.88 10.74
CA ARG A 179 0.58 7.47 11.15
C ARG A 179 0.63 8.97 11.35
N HIS A 180 1.81 9.56 11.58
CA HIS A 180 1.90 10.95 12.05
C HIS A 180 2.95 11.80 11.36
N LEU A 181 3.87 11.22 10.59
CA LEU A 181 5.00 11.95 10.03
C LEU A 181 4.99 11.92 8.50
N ALA A 182 5.63 12.93 7.92
CA ALA A 182 6.03 12.97 6.52
C ALA A 182 7.52 13.31 6.40
N CYS A 183 8.16 12.73 5.39
CA CYS A 183 9.52 13.03 5.00
C CYS A 183 9.51 14.25 4.07
N LEU A 184 9.91 15.40 4.56
CA LEU A 184 9.78 16.66 3.82
C LEU A 184 11.11 17.41 3.76
N PRO A 185 11.34 18.24 2.72
CA PRO A 185 12.49 19.10 2.65
C PRO A 185 12.53 20.05 3.86
N ARG A 186 13.69 20.18 4.46
CA ARG A 186 13.98 21.19 5.48
C ARG A 186 14.85 22.30 4.91
N GLU A 187 15.87 21.90 4.17
CA GLU A 187 16.79 22.75 3.44
C GLU A 187 17.04 22.10 2.06
N PRO A 188 17.52 22.84 1.05
CA PRO A 188 17.84 22.25 -0.24
C PRO A 188 18.78 21.04 -0.09
N GLY A 189 18.36 19.88 -0.59
CA GLY A 189 19.10 18.61 -0.52
C GLY A 189 19.05 17.90 0.83
N MET A 190 18.25 18.37 1.81
CA MET A 190 18.11 17.74 3.13
C MET A 190 16.65 17.50 3.47
N CYS A 191 16.31 16.26 3.80
CA CYS A 191 14.96 15.86 4.20
C CYS A 191 14.91 15.40 5.67
N THR A 192 13.81 15.70 6.32
CA THR A 192 13.58 15.29 7.71
C THR A 192 12.15 14.85 7.95
N TRP A 193 11.94 14.02 8.94
CA TRP A 193 10.62 13.72 9.44
C TRP A 193 9.96 14.94 10.06
N GLN A 194 8.79 15.31 9.56
CA GLN A 194 7.98 16.42 10.06
C GLN A 194 6.61 15.93 10.50
N SER A 195 6.11 16.49 11.61
CA SER A 195 4.81 16.11 12.15
C SER A 195 3.67 16.69 11.32
N LEU A 196 2.73 15.82 10.95
CA LEU A 196 1.48 16.17 10.25
C LEU A 196 0.34 16.54 11.21
N ARG A 197 0.59 16.52 12.53
CA ARG A 197 -0.41 16.97 13.51
C ARG A 197 -0.68 18.46 13.36
N PRO A 198 -1.93 18.94 13.47
CA PRO A 198 -2.19 20.38 13.61
C PRO A 198 -1.46 20.90 14.83
N ARG A 199 -0.84 22.05 14.71
CA ARG A 199 -0.37 22.84 15.85
C ARG A 199 -1.57 23.47 16.55
#